data_1b25d1a099cbd44a9a99bbe29a1e3714
#
_entry.id   1b25d1a099cbd44a9a99bbe29a1e3714
#
_cell.length_a   1.000
_cell.length_b   1.000
_cell.length_c   1.000
_cell.angle_alpha   90.00
_cell.angle_beta   90.00
_cell.angle_gamma   90.00
#
_symmetry.space_group_name_H-M   'P 1'
#
loop_
_entity.id
_entity.type
_entity.pdbx_description
1 polymer ?
#
loop_
_entity_poly.entity_id
_entity_poly.type
_entity_poly.pdbx_seq_one_letter_code
_entity_poly.pdbx_strand_id
1 'polypeptide(L)'
;MSIAPEERILYTVKQVSELLQTNTTYVYSLIKCGLLPYLKLGTYKVSRDSLLKFVADCEGKDLTDPNNIIIIKNVNDVVQSEI
;
A
#
# COMPACT_ATOMS: atom_id res chain seq x y z
N MET A 1 -5.11 8.53 24.81
CA MET A 1 -5.69 9.54 23.93
C MET A 1 -5.77 9.00 22.50
N SER A 2 -6.89 9.22 21.86
CA SER A 2 -7.13 8.70 20.52
C SER A 2 -6.72 9.74 19.48
N ILE A 3 -5.91 9.33 18.50
CA ILE A 3 -5.48 10.19 17.40
C ILE A 3 -6.20 9.73 16.13
N ALA A 4 -6.78 10.67 15.40
CA ALA A 4 -7.44 10.33 14.15
C ALA A 4 -6.43 9.71 13.17
N PRO A 5 -6.86 8.76 12.30
CA PRO A 5 -5.94 8.10 11.38
C PRO A 5 -5.13 9.06 10.51
N GLU A 6 -5.73 10.15 10.07
CA GLU A 6 -5.05 11.15 9.24
C GLU A 6 -4.00 11.96 9.99
N GLU A 7 -4.02 11.92 11.32
CA GLU A 7 -3.04 12.61 12.16
C GLU A 7 -1.92 11.70 12.61
N ARG A 8 -2.04 10.41 12.37
CA ARG A 8 -1.07 9.43 12.81
C ARG A 8 0.16 9.48 11.93
N ILE A 9 1.35 9.41 12.52
CA ILE A 9 2.59 9.42 11.74
C ILE A 9 3.08 8.03 11.40
N LEU A 10 2.67 7.01 12.14
CA LEU A 10 3.04 5.63 11.87
C LEU A 10 1.81 4.74 11.91
N TYR A 11 1.81 3.73 11.05
CA TYR A 11 0.75 2.74 11.00
C TYR A 11 1.34 1.35 11.19
N THR A 12 0.58 0.48 11.86
CA THR A 12 0.92 -0.95 11.92
C THR A 12 0.58 -1.60 10.58
N VAL A 13 1.10 -2.81 10.34
CA VAL A 13 0.77 -3.57 9.14
C VAL A 13 -0.75 -3.78 9.04
N LYS A 14 -1.40 -4.08 10.17
CA LYS A 14 -2.85 -4.26 10.17
C LYS A 14 -3.58 -3.00 9.75
N GLN A 15 -3.15 -1.85 10.28
CA GLN A 15 -3.77 -0.57 9.91
C GLN A 15 -3.55 -0.25 8.44
N VAL A 16 -2.35 -0.52 7.92
CA VAL A 16 -2.08 -0.33 6.49
C VAL A 16 -3.00 -1.20 5.65
N SER A 17 -3.19 -2.47 6.05
CA SER A 17 -4.06 -3.37 5.30
C SER A 17 -5.49 -2.85 5.25
N GLU A 18 -5.97 -2.27 6.34
CA GLU A 18 -7.31 -1.70 6.40
C GLU A 18 -7.43 -0.45 5.54
N LEU A 19 -6.41 0.42 5.58
CA LEU A 19 -6.40 1.65 4.79
C LEU A 19 -6.31 1.36 3.30
N LEU A 20 -5.56 0.33 2.92
CA LEU A 20 -5.44 -0.08 1.52
C LEU A 20 -6.54 -1.06 1.10
N GLN A 21 -7.44 -1.40 2.03
CA GLN A 21 -8.56 -2.31 1.78
C GLN A 21 -8.08 -3.68 1.27
N THR A 22 -7.06 -4.20 1.93
CA THR A 22 -6.49 -5.49 1.59
C THR A 22 -6.28 -6.32 2.87
N ASN A 23 -5.31 -7.21 2.89
CA ASN A 23 -5.02 -8.03 4.06
C ASN A 23 -3.55 -7.89 4.45
N THR A 24 -3.21 -8.36 5.66
CA THR A 24 -1.86 -8.22 6.18
C THR A 24 -0.84 -9.02 5.38
N THR A 25 -1.22 -10.17 4.86
CA THR A 25 -0.33 -10.99 4.05
C THR A 25 0.15 -10.22 2.82
N TYR A 26 -0.77 -9.51 2.17
CA TYR A 26 -0.44 -8.70 1.01
C TYR A 26 0.49 -7.55 1.39
N VAL A 27 0.22 -6.88 2.51
CA VAL A 27 1.07 -5.79 2.98
C VAL A 27 2.48 -6.29 3.26
N TYR A 28 2.64 -7.45 3.89
CA TYR A 28 3.96 -8.04 4.09
C TYR A 28 4.66 -8.33 2.77
N SER A 29 3.91 -8.73 1.76
CA SER A 29 4.48 -8.94 0.42
C SER A 29 5.02 -7.64 -0.16
N LEU A 30 4.29 -6.53 -0.01
CA LEU A 30 4.75 -5.22 -0.47
C LEU A 30 6.04 -4.81 0.23
N ILE A 31 6.14 -5.07 1.52
CA ILE A 31 7.33 -4.77 2.30
C ILE A 31 8.52 -5.61 1.83
N LYS A 32 8.30 -6.91 1.65
CA LYS A 32 9.36 -7.83 1.24
C LYS A 32 9.87 -7.56 -0.16
N CYS A 33 9.00 -7.09 -1.05
CA CYS A 33 9.38 -6.75 -2.42
C CYS A 33 10.07 -5.39 -2.51
N GLY A 34 10.12 -4.64 -1.42
CA GLY A 34 10.74 -3.32 -1.41
C GLY A 34 9.88 -2.23 -2.01
N LEU A 35 8.59 -2.50 -2.25
CA LEU A 35 7.67 -1.51 -2.82
C LEU A 35 7.17 -0.52 -1.78
N LEU A 36 7.05 -0.95 -0.53
CA LEU A 36 6.53 -0.13 0.55
C LEU A 36 7.63 0.07 1.59
N PRO A 37 8.17 1.28 1.73
CA PRO A 37 9.16 1.57 2.76
C PRO A 37 8.57 1.34 4.15
N TYR A 38 9.40 0.89 5.08
CA TYR A 38 8.94 0.54 6.41
C TYR A 38 10.01 0.83 7.45
N LEU A 39 9.56 0.86 8.71
CA LEU A 39 10.42 0.91 9.88
C LEU A 39 10.15 -0.33 10.72
N LYS A 40 11.15 -0.79 11.43
CA LYS A 40 10.98 -1.91 12.35
C LYS A 40 11.25 -1.42 13.76
N LEU A 41 10.18 -1.23 14.51
CA LEU A 41 10.22 -0.81 15.92
C LEU A 41 9.57 -1.91 16.74
N GLY A 42 10.29 -3.03 16.91
CA GLY A 42 9.70 -4.26 17.45
C GLY A 42 8.90 -4.99 16.39
N THR A 43 7.90 -4.34 15.82
CA THR A 43 7.13 -4.84 14.69
C THR A 43 7.28 -3.88 13.52
N TYR A 44 6.86 -4.32 12.35
CA TYR A 44 6.91 -3.45 11.16
C TYR A 44 5.94 -2.30 11.30
N LYS A 45 6.40 -1.12 10.93
CA LYS A 45 5.60 0.10 10.90
C LYS A 45 5.81 0.79 9.57
N VAL A 46 4.79 1.50 9.10
CA VAL A 46 4.84 2.26 7.85
C VAL A 46 4.51 3.70 8.19
N SER A 47 5.36 4.64 7.76
CA SER A 47 5.08 6.04 8.01
C SER A 47 3.94 6.51 7.11
N ARG A 48 3.22 7.51 7.58
CA ARG A 48 2.13 8.10 6.81
C ARG A 48 2.63 8.63 5.47
N ASP A 49 3.77 9.31 5.48
CA ASP A 49 4.32 9.87 4.25
C ASP A 49 4.69 8.78 3.25
N SER A 50 5.29 7.68 3.73
CA SER A 50 5.63 6.55 2.85
C SER A 50 4.38 5.91 2.26
N LEU A 51 3.32 5.77 3.07
CA LEU A 51 2.08 5.18 2.59
C LEU A 51 1.43 6.07 1.53
N LEU A 52 1.36 7.36 1.77
CA LEU A 52 0.79 8.29 0.81
C LEU A 52 1.58 8.33 -0.49
N LYS A 53 2.91 8.32 -0.38
CA LYS A 53 3.77 8.30 -1.56
C LYS A 53 3.60 6.99 -2.33
N PHE A 54 3.50 5.87 -1.63
CA PHE A 54 3.27 4.58 -2.27
C PHE A 54 2.00 4.61 -3.10
N VAL A 55 0.91 5.09 -2.51
CA VAL A 55 -0.37 5.17 -3.22
C VAL A 55 -0.25 6.06 -4.46
N ALA A 56 0.37 7.22 -4.30
CA ALA A 56 0.53 8.16 -5.42
C ALA A 56 1.40 7.56 -6.54
N ASP A 57 2.50 6.90 -6.16
CA ASP A 57 3.43 6.32 -7.14
C ASP A 57 2.83 5.12 -7.86
N CYS A 58 1.87 4.46 -7.25
CA CYS A 58 1.29 3.25 -7.80
C CYS A 58 0.02 3.47 -8.60
N GLU A 59 -0.45 4.71 -8.69
CA GLU A 59 -1.60 5.00 -9.54
C GLU A 59 -1.27 4.66 -10.99
N GLY A 60 -2.21 3.99 -11.65
CA GLY A 60 -2.02 3.54 -13.02
C GLY A 60 -1.27 2.23 -13.15
N LYS A 61 -1.01 1.55 -12.03
CA LYS A 61 -0.34 0.25 -12.04
C LYS A 61 -1.23 -0.82 -11.44
N ASP A 62 -1.11 -2.02 -11.95
CA ASP A 62 -1.78 -3.18 -11.37
C ASP A 62 -0.80 -3.89 -10.45
N LEU A 63 -1.09 -3.86 -9.16
CA LEU A 63 -0.23 -4.42 -8.12
C LEU A 63 -0.84 -5.68 -7.50
N THR A 64 -1.71 -6.35 -8.23
CA THR A 64 -2.33 -7.60 -7.73
C THR A 64 -1.25 -8.60 -7.34
N ASP A 65 -0.19 -8.70 -8.13
CA ASP A 65 0.98 -9.48 -7.79
C ASP A 65 2.16 -8.52 -7.60
N PRO A 66 2.64 -8.28 -6.36
CA PRO A 66 3.73 -7.33 -6.12
C PRO A 66 5.03 -7.70 -6.85
N ASN A 67 5.21 -8.96 -7.21
CA ASN A 67 6.40 -9.40 -7.94
C ASN A 67 6.27 -9.25 -9.45
N ASN A 68 5.08 -8.90 -9.93
CA ASN A 68 4.81 -8.75 -11.36
C ASN A 68 3.88 -7.58 -11.58
N ILE A 69 4.43 -6.38 -11.49
CA ILE A 69 3.66 -5.14 -11.61
C ILE A 69 3.38 -4.84 -13.08
N ILE A 70 2.12 -4.57 -13.38
CA ILE A 70 1.67 -4.26 -14.72
C ILE A 70 1.29 -2.79 -14.78
N ILE A 71 1.81 -2.06 -15.76
CA ILE A 71 1.46 -0.66 -15.95
C ILE A 71 0.20 -0.60 -16.80
N ILE A 72 -0.82 0.06 -16.29
CA ILE A 72 -2.08 0.27 -17.00
C ILE A 72 -1.89 1.51 -17.87
N LYS A 73 -1.93 1.34 -19.18
CA LYS A 73 -1.53 2.41 -20.11
C LYS A 73 -2.65 3.38 -20.45
N ASN A 74 -3.89 2.96 -20.32
CA ASN A 74 -5.01 3.85 -20.61
C ASN A 74 -6.24 3.49 -19.78
N VAL A 75 -7.18 4.44 -19.73
CA VAL A 75 -8.37 4.32 -18.91
C VAL A 75 -9.28 3.18 -19.37
N ASN A 76 -9.30 2.90 -20.64
CA ASN A 76 -10.14 1.81 -21.15
C ASN A 76 -9.72 0.46 -20.63
N ASP A 77 -8.41 0.24 -20.45
CA ASP A 77 -7.91 -0.99 -19.87
C ASP A 77 -8.36 -1.14 -18.44
N VAL A 78 -8.39 -0.03 -17.69
CA VAL A 78 -8.86 -0.03 -16.30
C VAL A 78 -10.33 -0.41 -16.25
N VAL A 79 -11.14 0.19 -17.10
CA VAL A 79 -12.58 -0.08 -17.12
C VAL A 79 -12.84 -1.54 -17.47
N GLN A 80 -12.12 -2.07 -18.45
CA GLN A 80 -12.29 -3.44 -18.88
C GLN A 80 -11.89 -4.45 -17.79
N SER A 81 -10.85 -4.13 -17.02
CA SER A 81 -10.38 -5.05 -15.99
C SER A 81 -11.31 -5.12 -14.79
N GLU A 82 -12.20 -4.17 -14.63
CA GLU A 82 -13.15 -4.15 -13.52
C GLU A 82 -14.44 -4.92 -13.83
N ILE A 83 -14.66 -5.28 -15.04
CA ILE A 83 -15.87 -6.00 -15.47
C ILE A 83 -15.70 -7.53 -15.38
#